data_9a7d5e6070c8bdbc1f1046d39ab75ed5
#
_entry.id   9a7d5e6070c8bdbc1f1046d39ab75ed5
#
_cell.length_a   1.000
_cell.length_b   1.000
_cell.length_c   1.000
_cell.angle_alpha   90.00
_cell.angle_beta   90.00
_cell.angle_gamma   90.00
#
_symmetry.space_group_name_H-M   'P 1'
#
loop_
_entity.id
_entity.type
_entity.pdbx_description
1 polymer ?
#
loop_
_entity_poly.entity_id
_entity_poly.type
_entity_poly.pdbx_seq_one_letter_code
_entity_poly.pdbx_strand_id
1 'polypeptide(L)'
;MSRFSEEQFIGFVLGVLSSICLKRGRNRVLIVDSTDVSLDLNWFRKKITKADLAGKEFKWGYSSSKGYYIGYKLTLAIEYPSLRPVAFLLHQGSPGDAKIYEEILEELKRRRIARNGDTIILDKGYYGYRNYVLGISRFKVISVIFPRKNFKMGKLMAMLSYPLSIFNRSNPEREKEFYRGLVKSLKAKLENWEEYKPIRSMIEDIFKLAKSAFSLKNLHRYTERSVKKFVCLHVLLVGIVVSLGINSKEELQRIAEW
;
A
#
# COMPACT_ATOMS: atom_id res chain seq x y z
N MET A 1 24.67 3.96 -11.15
CA MET A 1 23.48 4.50 -10.44
C MET A 1 23.57 6.00 -10.10
N SER A 2 24.73 6.68 -10.23
CA SER A 2 24.90 8.11 -9.91
C SER A 2 24.28 9.08 -10.94
N ARG A 3 24.05 8.65 -12.18
CA ARG A 3 23.59 9.51 -13.29
C ARG A 3 22.11 9.84 -13.31
N PHE A 4 21.25 9.06 -12.61
CA PHE A 4 19.82 9.33 -12.58
C PHE A 4 19.43 10.12 -11.33
N SER A 5 18.55 11.10 -11.48
CA SER A 5 17.90 11.72 -10.33
C SER A 5 17.05 10.68 -9.58
N GLU A 6 16.66 10.97 -8.35
CA GLU A 6 15.79 10.10 -7.56
C GLU A 6 14.43 9.90 -8.25
N GLU A 7 13.83 10.99 -8.71
CA GLU A 7 12.53 10.98 -9.39
C GLU A 7 12.56 10.20 -10.71
N GLN A 8 13.63 10.37 -11.50
CA GLN A 8 13.82 9.61 -12.74
C GLN A 8 13.93 8.11 -12.47
N PHE A 9 14.65 7.73 -11.41
CA PHE A 9 14.81 6.33 -11.06
C PHE A 9 13.50 5.70 -10.56
N ILE A 10 12.78 6.40 -9.67
CA ILE A 10 11.45 5.98 -9.21
C ILE A 10 10.49 5.88 -10.39
N GLY A 11 10.47 6.89 -11.27
CA GLY A 11 9.65 6.90 -12.47
C GLY A 11 9.93 5.72 -13.41
N PHE A 12 11.20 5.38 -13.59
CA PHE A 12 11.61 4.21 -14.36
C PHE A 12 11.08 2.91 -13.75
N VAL A 13 11.31 2.67 -12.45
CA VAL A 13 10.84 1.47 -11.75
C VAL A 13 9.32 1.34 -11.83
N LEU A 14 8.61 2.43 -11.60
CA LEU A 14 7.15 2.46 -11.70
C LEU A 14 6.66 2.23 -13.14
N GLY A 15 7.39 2.70 -14.13
CA GLY A 15 7.13 2.45 -15.56
C GLY A 15 7.25 0.96 -15.89
N VAL A 16 8.35 0.32 -15.46
CA VAL A 16 8.57 -1.12 -15.65
C VAL A 16 7.50 -1.94 -14.94
N LEU A 17 7.18 -1.63 -13.69
CA LEU A 17 6.09 -2.30 -12.97
C LEU A 17 4.77 -2.16 -13.71
N SER A 18 4.46 -1.00 -14.26
CA SER A 18 3.23 -0.78 -15.04
C SER A 18 3.19 -1.65 -16.30
N SER A 19 4.31 -1.81 -17.02
CA SER A 19 4.39 -2.63 -18.22
C SER A 19 4.22 -4.13 -17.92
N ILE A 20 4.74 -4.58 -16.79
CA ILE A 20 4.66 -5.99 -16.36
C ILE A 20 3.25 -6.33 -15.82
N CYS A 21 2.58 -5.35 -15.18
CA CYS A 21 1.41 -5.61 -14.33
C CYS A 21 0.04 -5.42 -15.00
N LEU A 22 -0.05 -4.84 -16.19
CA LEU A 22 -1.34 -4.36 -16.67
C LEU A 22 -2.08 -5.36 -17.57
N LYS A 23 -2.77 -6.33 -16.98
CA LYS A 23 -4.00 -6.85 -17.59
C LYS A 23 -5.14 -5.85 -17.30
N ARG A 24 -5.66 -5.21 -18.34
CA ARG A 24 -6.76 -4.24 -18.26
C ARG A 24 -8.09 -4.98 -18.03
N GLY A 25 -8.45 -5.23 -16.77
CA GLY A 25 -9.74 -5.79 -16.36
C GLY A 25 -10.66 -4.73 -15.74
N ARG A 26 -11.96 -5.05 -15.60
CA ARG A 26 -12.91 -4.33 -14.75
C ARG A 26 -13.01 -5.04 -13.39
N ASN A 27 -13.41 -4.31 -12.33
CA ASN A 27 -13.62 -4.84 -10.99
C ASN A 27 -12.38 -5.55 -10.41
N ARG A 28 -11.23 -4.91 -10.55
CA ARG A 28 -9.99 -5.45 -9.98
C ARG A 28 -10.01 -5.41 -8.46
N VAL A 29 -9.23 -6.29 -7.90
CA VAL A 29 -8.98 -6.34 -6.46
C VAL A 29 -7.52 -5.95 -6.24
N LEU A 30 -7.28 -4.94 -5.43
CA LEU A 30 -5.96 -4.50 -4.98
C LEU A 30 -5.84 -4.76 -3.49
N ILE A 31 -4.65 -5.11 -3.04
CA ILE A 31 -4.32 -5.27 -1.63
C ILE A 31 -3.31 -4.18 -1.27
N VAL A 32 -3.57 -3.44 -0.20
CA VAL A 32 -2.66 -2.39 0.28
C VAL A 32 -2.29 -2.66 1.73
N ASP A 33 -1.00 -2.66 1.99
CA ASP A 33 -0.49 -2.76 3.35
C ASP A 33 0.86 -2.07 3.48
N SER A 34 1.32 -1.89 4.72
CA SER A 34 2.57 -1.20 5.03
C SER A 34 3.51 -2.07 5.84
N THR A 35 4.80 -1.88 5.63
CA THR A 35 5.83 -2.57 6.40
C THR A 35 6.95 -1.61 6.78
N ASP A 36 7.63 -1.88 7.91
CA ASP A 36 8.82 -1.17 8.32
C ASP A 36 10.03 -1.54 7.46
N VAL A 37 10.85 -0.55 7.18
CA VAL A 37 12.17 -0.69 6.54
C VAL A 37 13.19 -0.02 7.45
N SER A 38 13.83 -0.84 8.30
CA SER A 38 14.80 -0.34 9.28
C SER A 38 16.20 -0.24 8.71
N LEU A 39 16.92 0.80 9.12
CA LEU A 39 18.35 0.92 8.84
C LEU A 39 19.13 0.04 9.83
N ASP A 40 20.13 -0.68 9.33
CA ASP A 40 21.07 -1.37 10.19
C ASP A 40 22.15 -0.39 10.68
N LEU A 41 22.09 -0.06 11.96
CA LEU A 41 23.05 0.82 12.60
C LEU A 41 24.22 0.06 13.23
N ASN A 42 24.21 -1.29 13.23
CA ASN A 42 25.26 -2.08 13.88
C ASN A 42 26.62 -1.90 13.18
N TRP A 43 26.60 -1.67 11.86
CA TRP A 43 27.82 -1.45 11.08
C TRP A 43 28.55 -0.15 11.44
N PHE A 44 27.78 0.83 11.98
CA PHE A 44 28.32 2.13 12.39
C PHE A 44 28.58 2.28 13.88
N ARG A 45 28.42 1.23 14.67
CA ARG A 45 28.60 1.28 16.14
C ARG A 45 29.89 1.94 16.63
N LYS A 46 30.89 2.04 15.77
CA LYS A 46 32.17 2.71 16.10
C LYS A 46 32.24 4.21 15.73
N LYS A 47 31.29 4.73 14.91
CA LYS A 47 31.41 6.09 14.35
C LYS A 47 30.13 6.94 14.38
N ILE A 48 28.93 6.35 14.39
CA ILE A 48 27.65 7.10 14.30
C ILE A 48 26.67 6.52 15.31
N THR A 49 26.14 7.36 16.20
CA THR A 49 25.08 6.98 17.14
C THR A 49 23.70 7.10 16.49
N LYS A 50 22.69 6.46 17.09
CA LYS A 50 21.29 6.66 16.65
C LYS A 50 20.87 8.13 16.68
N ALA A 51 21.43 8.91 17.63
CA ALA A 51 21.17 10.33 17.77
C ALA A 51 21.76 11.15 16.62
N ASP A 52 22.91 10.73 16.04
CA ASP A 52 23.54 11.45 14.94
C ASP A 52 22.76 11.36 13.63
N LEU A 53 22.01 10.26 13.42
CA LEU A 53 21.17 10.06 12.24
C LEU A 53 19.74 10.62 12.44
N ALA A 54 19.24 10.56 13.67
CA ALA A 54 17.91 11.04 13.98
C ALA A 54 17.86 12.58 13.87
N GLY A 55 16.91 13.07 13.07
CA GLY A 55 16.71 14.51 12.88
C GLY A 55 17.50 15.14 11.74
N LYS A 56 18.52 14.47 11.19
CA LYS A 56 19.24 14.95 9.99
C LYS A 56 18.59 14.48 8.69
N GLU A 57 18.67 13.19 8.40
CA GLU A 57 18.11 12.61 7.17
C GLU A 57 17.03 11.56 7.45
N PHE A 58 16.90 11.11 8.72
CA PHE A 58 16.01 10.01 9.08
C PHE A 58 15.17 10.35 10.30
N LYS A 59 13.94 9.81 10.31
CA LYS A 59 13.01 9.93 11.43
C LYS A 59 12.89 8.62 12.18
N TRP A 60 12.57 8.74 13.47
CA TRP A 60 12.15 7.60 14.27
C TRP A 60 10.83 7.05 13.79
N GLY A 61 10.75 5.73 13.74
CA GLY A 61 9.53 4.97 13.53
C GLY A 61 9.26 4.06 14.73
N TYR A 62 8.05 3.55 14.80
CA TYR A 62 7.63 2.54 15.76
C TYR A 62 6.89 1.42 15.03
N SER A 63 7.23 0.17 15.34
CA SER A 63 6.44 -1.00 14.94
C SER A 63 6.18 -1.90 16.16
N SER A 64 5.03 -2.56 16.19
CA SER A 64 4.68 -3.45 17.29
C SER A 64 5.63 -4.65 17.43
N SER A 65 6.26 -5.08 16.34
CA SER A 65 7.18 -6.22 16.31
C SER A 65 8.61 -5.88 16.71
N LYS A 66 9.06 -4.63 16.46
CA LYS A 66 10.47 -4.22 16.66
C LYS A 66 10.66 -3.13 17.72
N GLY A 67 9.58 -2.46 18.15
CA GLY A 67 9.67 -1.25 18.96
C GLY A 67 10.13 -0.05 18.12
N TYR A 68 10.95 0.83 18.71
CA TYR A 68 11.50 2.00 18.04
C TYR A 68 12.65 1.63 17.10
N TYR A 69 12.60 2.17 15.89
CA TYR A 69 13.63 2.01 14.86
C TYR A 69 13.89 3.33 14.13
N ILE A 70 15.01 3.45 13.45
CA ILE A 70 15.28 4.53 12.51
C ILE A 70 15.13 3.96 11.10
N GLY A 71 14.36 4.62 10.26
CA GLY A 71 14.15 4.15 8.89
C GLY A 71 12.88 4.69 8.25
N TYR A 72 12.27 3.86 7.45
CA TYR A 72 11.14 4.19 6.59
C TYR A 72 9.99 3.24 6.79
N LYS A 73 8.83 3.68 6.37
CA LYS A 73 7.64 2.85 6.18
C LYS A 73 7.37 2.73 4.69
N LEU A 74 7.42 1.49 4.19
CA LEU A 74 7.04 1.15 2.83
C LEU A 74 5.57 0.74 2.81
N THR A 75 4.75 1.50 2.07
CA THR A 75 3.37 1.12 1.75
C THR A 75 3.35 0.56 0.34
N LEU A 76 2.86 -0.64 0.17
CA LEU A 76 2.82 -1.35 -1.11
C LEU A 76 1.36 -1.62 -1.51
N ALA A 77 1.05 -1.44 -2.77
CA ALA A 77 -0.17 -1.90 -3.40
C ALA A 77 0.16 -3.03 -4.37
N ILE A 78 -0.51 -4.16 -4.24
CA ILE A 78 -0.38 -5.31 -5.14
C ILE A 78 -1.71 -5.65 -5.78
N GLU A 79 -1.69 -6.23 -6.98
CA GLU A 79 -2.88 -6.69 -7.69
C GLU A 79 -3.18 -8.15 -7.33
N TYR A 80 -4.44 -8.47 -7.00
CA TYR A 80 -4.90 -9.83 -6.77
C TYR A 80 -5.61 -10.37 -8.02
N PRO A 81 -5.42 -11.62 -8.43
CA PRO A 81 -4.62 -12.67 -7.77
C PRO A 81 -3.15 -12.72 -8.20
N SER A 82 -2.69 -11.85 -9.07
CA SER A 82 -1.34 -11.91 -9.64
C SER A 82 -0.22 -11.59 -8.64
N LEU A 83 -0.53 -10.98 -7.51
CA LEU A 83 0.35 -10.49 -6.45
C LEU A 83 1.42 -9.48 -6.92
N ARG A 84 1.30 -8.96 -8.12
CA ARG A 84 2.26 -8.01 -8.72
C ARG A 84 2.20 -6.66 -8.02
N PRO A 85 3.33 -6.09 -7.59
CA PRO A 85 3.40 -4.72 -7.12
C PRO A 85 2.96 -3.75 -8.22
N VAL A 86 2.02 -2.86 -7.90
CA VAL A 86 1.49 -1.89 -8.87
C VAL A 86 1.77 -0.44 -8.48
N ALA A 87 1.90 -0.16 -7.18
CA ALA A 87 2.28 1.14 -6.65
C ALA A 87 2.95 0.99 -5.29
N PHE A 88 3.75 1.98 -4.90
CA PHE A 88 4.30 2.06 -3.56
C PHE A 88 4.51 3.51 -3.12
N LEU A 89 4.51 3.72 -1.81
CA LEU A 89 4.92 4.95 -1.15
C LEU A 89 6.00 4.64 -0.13
N LEU A 90 6.90 5.58 0.07
CA LEU A 90 7.97 5.46 1.06
C LEU A 90 8.01 6.70 1.94
N HIS A 91 7.71 6.53 3.22
CA HIS A 91 7.66 7.60 4.20
C HIS A 91 8.78 7.44 5.21
N GLN A 92 9.40 8.56 5.60
CA GLN A 92 10.34 8.56 6.72
C GLN A 92 9.62 8.27 8.04
N GLY A 93 10.23 7.45 8.89
CA GLY A 93 9.66 7.04 10.17
C GLY A 93 8.49 6.07 10.01
N SER A 94 7.43 6.27 10.77
CA SER A 94 6.25 5.40 10.79
C SER A 94 4.95 6.21 10.90
N PRO A 95 4.56 6.97 9.87
CA PRO A 95 3.26 7.62 9.86
C PRO A 95 2.13 6.59 10.00
N GLY A 96 1.02 6.97 10.63
CA GLY A 96 -0.13 6.08 10.82
C GLY A 96 -0.80 5.73 9.48
N ASP A 97 -1.17 4.46 9.31
CA ASP A 97 -1.76 3.95 8.06
C ASP A 97 -3.01 4.71 7.63
N ALA A 98 -3.85 5.12 8.59
CA ALA A 98 -5.04 5.89 8.31
C ALA A 98 -4.75 7.25 7.63
N LYS A 99 -3.56 7.83 7.84
CA LYS A 99 -3.12 9.08 7.19
C LYS A 99 -2.59 8.82 5.77
N ILE A 100 -1.92 7.68 5.57
CA ILE A 100 -1.35 7.28 4.28
C ILE A 100 -2.45 6.88 3.27
N TYR A 101 -3.65 6.53 3.75
CA TYR A 101 -4.75 6.04 2.93
C TYR A 101 -5.08 6.96 1.74
N GLU A 102 -5.19 8.25 1.97
CA GLU A 102 -5.51 9.21 0.92
C GLU A 102 -4.39 9.28 -0.14
N GLU A 103 -3.14 9.33 0.32
CA GLU A 103 -1.96 9.41 -0.55
C GLU A 103 -1.80 8.19 -1.46
N ILE A 104 -2.00 6.98 -0.93
CA ILE A 104 -1.90 5.77 -1.77
C ILE A 104 -3.03 5.70 -2.79
N LEU A 105 -4.24 6.16 -2.46
CA LEU A 105 -5.33 6.24 -3.42
C LEU A 105 -5.07 7.29 -4.51
N GLU A 106 -4.52 8.43 -4.15
CA GLU A 106 -4.09 9.45 -5.12
C GLU A 106 -3.06 8.89 -6.09
N GLU A 107 -2.04 8.19 -5.59
CA GLU A 107 -1.02 7.55 -6.42
C GLU A 107 -1.62 6.52 -7.38
N LEU A 108 -2.51 5.64 -6.89
CA LEU A 108 -3.21 4.66 -7.69
C LEU A 108 -4.09 5.29 -8.79
N LYS A 109 -4.76 6.41 -8.48
CA LYS A 109 -5.58 7.15 -9.46
C LYS A 109 -4.72 7.92 -10.45
N ARG A 110 -3.70 8.64 -9.99
CA ARG A 110 -2.76 9.40 -10.83
C ARG A 110 -2.15 8.50 -11.90
N ARG A 111 -1.79 7.27 -11.54
CA ARG A 111 -1.22 6.27 -12.46
C ARG A 111 -2.26 5.46 -13.23
N ARG A 112 -3.55 5.76 -13.07
CA ARG A 112 -4.67 5.04 -13.72
C ARG A 112 -4.69 3.53 -13.40
N ILE A 113 -4.14 3.13 -12.26
CA ILE A 113 -4.15 1.76 -11.76
C ILE A 113 -5.53 1.44 -11.19
N ALA A 114 -5.98 2.20 -10.18
CA ALA A 114 -7.32 2.03 -9.63
C ALA A 114 -8.38 2.74 -10.50
N ARG A 115 -9.41 1.99 -10.88
CA ARG A 115 -10.55 2.48 -11.65
C ARG A 115 -11.79 2.58 -10.78
N ASN A 116 -12.81 3.22 -11.32
CA ASN A 116 -14.11 3.31 -10.65
C ASN A 116 -14.72 1.92 -10.50
N GLY A 117 -15.13 1.57 -9.28
CA GLY A 117 -15.69 0.27 -8.92
C GLY A 117 -14.66 -0.78 -8.48
N ASP A 118 -13.36 -0.53 -8.60
CA ASP A 118 -12.35 -1.47 -8.10
C ASP A 118 -12.43 -1.62 -6.57
N THR A 119 -12.08 -2.80 -6.09
CA THR A 119 -12.03 -3.14 -4.66
C THR A 119 -10.61 -3.00 -4.15
N ILE A 120 -10.43 -2.34 -3.00
CA ILE A 120 -9.14 -2.22 -2.33
C ILE A 120 -9.26 -2.80 -0.94
N ILE A 121 -8.46 -3.81 -0.63
CA ILE A 121 -8.44 -4.50 0.67
C ILE A 121 -7.33 -3.90 1.52
N LEU A 122 -7.67 -3.50 2.75
CA LEU A 122 -6.74 -2.85 3.67
C LEU A 122 -6.91 -3.40 5.10
N ASP A 123 -5.81 -3.42 5.86
CA ASP A 123 -5.85 -3.82 7.26
C ASP A 123 -6.56 -2.79 8.15
N LYS A 124 -6.89 -3.22 9.36
CA LYS A 124 -7.50 -2.37 10.43
C LYS A 124 -6.67 -1.14 10.82
N GLY A 125 -5.38 -1.07 10.44
CA GLY A 125 -4.53 0.11 10.61
C GLY A 125 -5.05 1.32 9.83
N TYR A 126 -5.68 1.09 8.69
CA TYR A 126 -6.28 2.11 7.82
C TYR A 126 -7.68 2.53 8.25
N TYR A 127 -8.22 1.92 9.34
CA TYR A 127 -9.58 2.16 9.79
C TYR A 127 -9.84 3.63 10.15
N GLY A 128 -10.92 4.14 9.58
CA GLY A 128 -11.51 5.43 9.88
C GLY A 128 -12.76 5.64 9.02
N TYR A 129 -13.85 6.11 9.61
CA TYR A 129 -15.09 6.39 8.85
C TYR A 129 -14.83 7.31 7.66
N ARG A 130 -13.98 8.35 7.85
CA ARG A 130 -13.56 9.25 6.78
C ARG A 130 -12.94 8.49 5.61
N ASN A 131 -12.13 7.47 5.83
CA ASN A 131 -11.45 6.73 4.78
C ASN A 131 -12.44 5.92 3.92
N TYR A 132 -13.45 5.29 4.52
CA TYR A 132 -14.52 4.67 3.75
C TYR A 132 -15.28 5.68 2.88
N VAL A 133 -15.63 6.83 3.47
CA VAL A 133 -16.34 7.89 2.76
C VAL A 133 -15.49 8.44 1.62
N LEU A 134 -14.21 8.73 1.83
CA LEU A 134 -13.28 9.18 0.78
C LEU A 134 -13.16 8.16 -0.37
N GLY A 135 -13.03 6.88 -0.04
CA GLY A 135 -12.96 5.81 -1.04
C GLY A 135 -14.14 5.86 -1.99
N ILE A 136 -15.35 5.96 -1.47
CA ILE A 136 -16.59 5.99 -2.28
C ILE A 136 -16.80 7.36 -2.94
N SER A 137 -16.73 8.46 -2.17
CA SER A 137 -17.14 9.77 -2.66
C SER A 137 -16.13 10.39 -3.63
N ARG A 138 -14.85 10.38 -3.27
CA ARG A 138 -13.78 11.03 -4.06
C ARG A 138 -13.14 10.07 -5.06
N PHE A 139 -12.75 8.90 -4.62
CA PHE A 139 -11.97 7.97 -5.44
C PHE A 139 -12.81 6.98 -6.23
N LYS A 140 -14.12 6.87 -5.95
CA LYS A 140 -15.05 5.93 -6.62
C LYS A 140 -14.57 4.46 -6.57
N VAL A 141 -13.95 4.07 -5.45
CA VAL A 141 -13.47 2.71 -5.19
C VAL A 141 -14.12 2.13 -3.94
N ILE A 142 -14.16 0.81 -3.84
CA ILE A 142 -14.73 0.08 -2.72
C ILE A 142 -13.59 -0.32 -1.79
N SER A 143 -13.37 0.45 -0.72
CA SER A 143 -12.31 0.18 0.25
C SER A 143 -12.80 -0.75 1.36
N VAL A 144 -12.42 -2.02 1.28
CA VAL A 144 -12.69 -3.03 2.31
C VAL A 144 -11.60 -2.90 3.39
N ILE A 145 -11.79 -1.94 4.29
CA ILE A 145 -10.90 -1.73 5.44
C ILE A 145 -11.43 -2.61 6.58
N PHE A 146 -10.58 -3.44 7.17
CA PHE A 146 -11.02 -4.33 8.24
C PHE A 146 -11.51 -3.54 9.45
N PRO A 147 -12.73 -3.84 9.93
CA PRO A 147 -13.35 -3.05 10.99
C PRO A 147 -12.65 -3.27 12.33
N ARG A 148 -12.67 -2.24 13.19
CA ARG A 148 -12.30 -2.34 14.61
C ARG A 148 -13.53 -2.71 15.43
N LYS A 149 -13.32 -3.13 16.68
CA LYS A 149 -14.40 -3.53 17.62
C LYS A 149 -15.50 -2.47 17.80
N ASN A 150 -15.16 -1.19 17.64
CA ASN A 150 -16.09 -0.07 17.77
C ASN A 150 -16.74 0.36 16.44
N PHE A 151 -16.59 -0.41 15.38
CA PHE A 151 -17.23 -0.14 14.09
C PHE A 151 -18.76 -0.30 14.18
N LYS A 152 -19.47 0.68 13.62
CA LYS A 152 -20.94 0.67 13.53
C LYS A 152 -21.36 0.89 12.07
N MET A 153 -21.92 -0.13 11.43
CA MET A 153 -22.36 -0.08 10.05
C MET A 153 -23.39 1.04 9.81
N GLY A 154 -24.37 1.19 10.72
CA GLY A 154 -25.38 2.24 10.61
C GLY A 154 -24.78 3.65 10.56
N LYS A 155 -23.72 3.93 11.36
CA LYS A 155 -23.01 5.21 11.32
C LYS A 155 -22.34 5.43 9.96
N LEU A 156 -21.69 4.41 9.39
CA LEU A 156 -21.07 4.50 8.06
C LEU A 156 -22.13 4.77 6.99
N MET A 157 -23.23 4.04 7.00
CA MET A 157 -24.31 4.21 6.03
C MET A 157 -24.94 5.61 6.11
N ALA A 158 -25.14 6.15 7.32
CA ALA A 158 -25.60 7.52 7.50
C ALA A 158 -24.64 8.54 6.89
N MET A 159 -23.32 8.36 7.07
CA MET A 159 -22.31 9.25 6.47
C MET A 159 -22.27 9.15 4.94
N LEU A 160 -22.52 7.97 4.38
CA LEU A 160 -22.53 7.75 2.92
C LEU A 160 -23.85 8.18 2.26
N SER A 161 -24.93 8.33 3.01
CA SER A 161 -26.19 8.84 2.46
C SER A 161 -26.20 10.36 2.26
N TYR A 162 -25.24 11.08 2.85
CA TYR A 162 -25.27 12.54 2.93
C TYR A 162 -24.83 13.33 1.68
N PRO A 163 -24.03 12.89 0.74
CA PRO A 163 -23.55 13.80 -0.30
C PRO A 163 -24.18 13.62 -1.67
N LEU A 164 -25.52 13.57 -1.76
CA LEU A 164 -26.18 13.63 -3.06
C LEU A 164 -26.04 15.00 -3.77
N SER A 165 -25.56 16.01 -3.05
CA SER A 165 -25.32 17.37 -3.59
C SER A 165 -24.00 17.53 -4.37
N ILE A 166 -23.10 16.55 -4.32
CA ILE A 166 -21.75 16.63 -4.93
C ILE A 166 -21.73 16.11 -6.38
N PHE A 167 -22.87 15.60 -6.88
CA PHE A 167 -22.91 15.01 -8.21
C PHE A 167 -22.91 16.07 -9.32
N ASN A 168 -22.14 15.78 -10.37
CA ASN A 168 -22.01 16.64 -11.53
C ASN A 168 -23.36 16.87 -12.20
N ARG A 169 -23.63 18.11 -12.61
CA ARG A 169 -24.94 18.52 -13.17
C ARG A 169 -25.25 17.91 -14.53
N SER A 170 -24.27 17.39 -15.25
CA SER A 170 -24.46 16.86 -16.62
C SER A 170 -25.22 15.54 -16.71
N ASN A 171 -25.12 14.66 -15.71
CA ASN A 171 -25.88 13.39 -15.66
C ASN A 171 -26.11 12.92 -14.21
N PRO A 172 -26.91 13.67 -13.42
CA PRO A 172 -27.01 13.45 -11.99
C PRO A 172 -27.60 12.09 -11.60
N GLU A 173 -28.56 11.59 -12.36
CA GLU A 173 -29.23 10.32 -12.00
C GLU A 173 -28.30 9.12 -12.20
N ARG A 174 -27.58 9.06 -13.31
CA ARG A 174 -26.61 7.98 -13.58
C ARG A 174 -25.46 7.97 -12.53
N GLU A 175 -24.99 9.15 -12.14
CA GLU A 175 -23.96 9.25 -11.11
C GLU A 175 -24.49 8.83 -9.74
N LYS A 176 -25.72 9.21 -9.39
CA LYS A 176 -26.39 8.77 -8.16
C LYS A 176 -26.59 7.25 -8.12
N GLU A 177 -27.04 6.67 -9.21
CA GLU A 177 -27.20 5.22 -9.32
C GLU A 177 -25.88 4.50 -9.16
N PHE A 178 -24.84 4.95 -9.86
CA PHE A 178 -23.50 4.40 -9.71
C PHE A 178 -22.98 4.51 -8.26
N TYR A 179 -23.16 5.67 -7.62
CA TYR A 179 -22.80 5.87 -6.22
C TYR A 179 -23.55 4.93 -5.28
N ARG A 180 -24.87 4.79 -5.45
CA ARG A 180 -25.69 3.83 -4.69
C ARG A 180 -25.20 2.40 -4.87
N GLY A 181 -24.80 2.02 -6.08
CA GLY A 181 -24.18 0.73 -6.39
C GLY A 181 -22.90 0.50 -5.62
N LEU A 182 -22.00 1.50 -5.56
CA LEU A 182 -20.77 1.44 -4.78
C LEU A 182 -21.05 1.28 -3.29
N VAL A 183 -21.98 2.05 -2.74
CA VAL A 183 -22.37 1.99 -1.32
C VAL A 183 -22.96 0.61 -0.97
N LYS A 184 -23.85 0.08 -1.82
CA LYS A 184 -24.43 -1.25 -1.66
C LYS A 184 -23.34 -2.33 -1.67
N SER A 185 -22.40 -2.25 -2.62
CA SER A 185 -21.29 -3.18 -2.72
C SER A 185 -20.34 -3.09 -1.52
N LEU A 186 -20.03 -1.87 -1.05
CA LEU A 186 -19.22 -1.68 0.15
C LEU A 186 -19.90 -2.32 1.37
N LYS A 187 -21.20 -2.09 1.57
CA LYS A 187 -21.96 -2.68 2.68
C LYS A 187 -21.86 -4.19 2.66
N ALA A 188 -22.19 -4.84 1.55
CA ALA A 188 -22.14 -6.29 1.40
C ALA A 188 -20.74 -6.86 1.68
N LYS A 189 -19.68 -6.20 1.17
CA LYS A 189 -18.30 -6.63 1.41
C LYS A 189 -17.85 -6.44 2.86
N LEU A 190 -18.35 -5.42 3.55
CA LEU A 190 -18.03 -5.19 4.97
C LEU A 190 -18.81 -6.12 5.90
N GLU A 191 -20.00 -6.58 5.52
CA GLU A 191 -20.75 -7.60 6.23
C GLU A 191 -20.02 -8.95 6.20
N ASN A 192 -19.31 -9.24 5.09
CA ASN A 192 -18.54 -10.46 4.86
C ASN A 192 -17.01 -10.19 4.85
N TRP A 193 -16.53 -9.21 5.59
CA TRP A 193 -15.12 -8.79 5.53
C TRP A 193 -14.12 -9.89 5.90
N GLU A 194 -14.55 -10.89 6.65
CA GLU A 194 -13.70 -12.02 7.04
C GLU A 194 -13.22 -12.87 5.87
N GLU A 195 -14.01 -12.94 4.80
CA GLU A 195 -13.64 -13.63 3.55
C GLU A 195 -12.43 -13.01 2.86
N TYR A 196 -12.13 -11.74 3.17
CA TYR A 196 -10.98 -11.01 2.62
C TYR A 196 -9.70 -11.19 3.44
N LYS A 197 -9.76 -11.82 4.62
CA LYS A 197 -8.56 -12.05 5.47
C LYS A 197 -7.49 -12.89 4.75
N PRO A 198 -7.82 -14.04 4.12
CA PRO A 198 -6.83 -14.83 3.39
C PRO A 198 -6.21 -14.05 2.22
N ILE A 199 -7.03 -13.27 1.51
CA ILE A 199 -6.56 -12.46 0.38
C ILE A 199 -5.58 -11.38 0.88
N ARG A 200 -5.93 -10.67 1.96
CA ARG A 200 -5.06 -9.65 2.57
C ARG A 200 -3.74 -10.25 3.07
N SER A 201 -3.75 -11.45 3.61
CA SER A 201 -2.52 -12.05 4.14
C SER A 201 -1.46 -12.33 3.06
N MET A 202 -1.85 -12.44 1.79
CA MET A 202 -0.91 -12.68 0.68
C MET A 202 0.14 -11.57 0.52
N ILE A 203 -0.16 -10.32 0.91
CA ILE A 203 0.84 -9.24 0.87
C ILE A 203 1.94 -9.43 1.92
N GLU A 204 1.68 -10.18 2.99
CA GLU A 204 2.68 -10.50 4.01
C GLU A 204 3.76 -11.42 3.44
N ASP A 205 3.40 -12.36 2.55
CA ASP A 205 4.36 -13.22 1.86
C ASP A 205 5.24 -12.39 0.90
N ILE A 206 4.66 -11.39 0.25
CA ILE A 206 5.40 -10.43 -0.58
C ILE A 206 6.39 -9.61 0.27
N PHE A 207 5.98 -9.14 1.46
CA PHE A 207 6.90 -8.47 2.36
C PHE A 207 7.98 -9.40 2.92
N LYS A 208 7.64 -10.66 3.20
CA LYS A 208 8.59 -11.68 3.63
C LYS A 208 9.64 -11.92 2.55
N LEU A 209 9.24 -12.07 1.30
CA LEU A 209 10.14 -12.17 0.15
C LEU A 209 11.10 -10.97 0.07
N ALA A 210 10.57 -9.75 0.10
CA ALA A 210 11.39 -8.54 0.03
C ALA A 210 12.37 -8.42 1.21
N LYS A 211 11.93 -8.75 2.43
CA LYS A 211 12.74 -8.61 3.64
C LYS A 211 13.78 -9.71 3.81
N SER A 212 13.44 -10.95 3.51
CA SER A 212 14.32 -12.11 3.72
C SER A 212 15.19 -12.37 2.51
N ALA A 213 14.62 -12.69 1.35
CA ALA A 213 15.39 -13.02 0.16
C ALA A 213 16.19 -11.83 -0.40
N PHE A 214 15.63 -10.61 -0.34
CA PHE A 214 16.28 -9.43 -0.92
C PHE A 214 16.89 -8.48 0.12
N SER A 215 17.00 -8.91 1.39
CA SER A 215 17.68 -8.16 2.46
C SER A 215 17.11 -6.76 2.73
N LEU A 216 15.79 -6.55 2.52
CA LEU A 216 15.13 -5.29 2.85
C LEU A 216 14.94 -5.12 4.37
N LYS A 217 15.24 -6.14 5.16
CA LYS A 217 15.02 -6.15 6.63
C LYS A 217 15.95 -5.18 7.37
N ASN A 218 17.22 -5.10 6.94
CA ASN A 218 18.25 -4.30 7.59
C ASN A 218 19.06 -3.58 6.53
N LEU A 219 18.74 -2.33 6.25
CA LEU A 219 19.39 -1.58 5.18
C LEU A 219 20.72 -0.99 5.64
N HIS A 220 21.78 -1.33 4.93
CA HIS A 220 23.10 -0.68 5.03
C HIS A 220 23.19 0.52 4.08
N ARG A 221 22.24 1.44 4.19
CA ARG A 221 22.15 2.67 3.38
C ARG A 221 21.85 3.85 4.28
N TYR A 222 22.61 4.94 4.15
CA TYR A 222 22.68 6.00 5.16
C TYR A 222 22.42 7.38 4.59
N THR A 223 21.96 7.48 3.37
CA THR A 223 21.40 8.69 2.76
C THR A 223 19.99 8.40 2.27
N GLU A 224 19.09 9.37 2.40
CA GLU A 224 17.70 9.25 1.96
C GLU A 224 17.62 8.78 0.50
N ARG A 225 18.41 9.41 -0.39
CA ARG A 225 18.50 9.07 -1.80
C ARG A 225 18.89 7.60 -2.04
N SER A 226 19.87 7.10 -1.28
CA SER A 226 20.34 5.72 -1.41
C SER A 226 19.28 4.73 -0.93
N VAL A 227 18.60 5.02 0.19
CA VAL A 227 17.50 4.19 0.71
C VAL A 227 16.36 4.11 -0.29
N LYS A 228 15.90 5.25 -0.81
CA LYS A 228 14.79 5.29 -1.78
C LYS A 228 15.10 4.47 -3.04
N LYS A 229 16.29 4.65 -3.63
CA LYS A 229 16.71 3.87 -4.80
C LYS A 229 16.79 2.37 -4.51
N PHE A 230 17.29 2.01 -3.34
CA PHE A 230 17.43 0.62 -2.95
C PHE A 230 16.07 -0.05 -2.72
N VAL A 231 15.15 0.62 -2.01
CA VAL A 231 13.77 0.13 -1.83
C VAL A 231 13.06 -0.04 -3.17
N CYS A 232 13.21 0.93 -4.09
CA CYS A 232 12.64 0.83 -5.43
C CYS A 232 13.13 -0.41 -6.19
N LEU A 233 14.44 -0.73 -6.10
CA LEU A 233 15.00 -1.95 -6.70
C LEU A 233 14.38 -3.21 -6.10
N HIS A 234 14.15 -3.24 -4.79
CA HIS A 234 13.52 -4.40 -4.14
C HIS A 234 12.09 -4.60 -4.59
N VAL A 235 11.32 -3.53 -4.68
CA VAL A 235 9.95 -3.58 -5.22
C VAL A 235 9.97 -4.08 -6.67
N LEU A 236 10.93 -3.64 -7.49
CA LEU A 236 11.10 -4.12 -8.86
C LEU A 236 11.47 -5.61 -8.91
N LEU A 237 12.40 -6.07 -8.08
CA LEU A 237 12.80 -7.47 -8.01
C LEU A 237 11.62 -8.37 -7.62
N VAL A 238 10.85 -7.97 -6.61
CA VAL A 238 9.60 -8.67 -6.25
C VAL A 238 8.65 -8.73 -7.44
N GLY A 239 8.48 -7.62 -8.15
CA GLY A 239 7.64 -7.56 -9.35
C GLY A 239 8.09 -8.52 -10.45
N ILE A 240 9.39 -8.64 -10.68
CA ILE A 240 9.98 -9.58 -11.66
C ILE A 240 9.71 -11.02 -11.23
N VAL A 241 10.05 -11.40 -9.99
CA VAL A 241 9.85 -12.76 -9.46
C VAL A 241 8.38 -13.19 -9.61
N VAL A 242 7.46 -12.36 -9.16
CA VAL A 242 6.02 -12.67 -9.26
C VAL A 242 5.56 -12.72 -10.72
N SER A 243 6.15 -11.93 -11.61
CA SER A 243 5.81 -11.94 -13.05
C SER A 243 6.31 -13.17 -13.78
N LEU A 244 7.31 -13.87 -13.25
CA LEU A 244 7.78 -15.17 -13.75
C LEU A 244 6.86 -16.33 -13.34
N GLY A 245 5.76 -16.05 -12.65
CA GLY A 245 4.78 -17.05 -12.21
C GLY A 245 5.03 -17.59 -10.80
N ILE A 246 6.05 -17.11 -10.10
CA ILE A 246 6.34 -17.47 -8.71
C ILE A 246 5.44 -16.62 -7.81
N ASN A 247 4.23 -17.11 -7.57
CA ASN A 247 3.20 -16.36 -6.84
C ASN A 247 2.37 -17.23 -5.87
N SER A 248 2.65 -18.52 -5.77
CA SER A 248 2.08 -19.35 -4.71
C SER A 248 2.78 -19.09 -3.37
N LYS A 249 2.06 -19.32 -2.28
CA LYS A 249 2.58 -19.13 -0.93
C LYS A 249 3.82 -19.98 -0.67
N GLU A 250 3.78 -21.24 -1.12
CA GLU A 250 4.86 -22.21 -0.96
C GLU A 250 6.13 -21.76 -1.70
N GLU A 251 5.98 -21.30 -2.94
CA GLU A 251 7.11 -20.82 -3.75
C GLU A 251 7.75 -19.56 -3.17
N LEU A 252 6.91 -18.57 -2.77
CA LEU A 252 7.38 -17.33 -2.16
C LEU A 252 8.11 -17.60 -0.83
N GLN A 253 7.62 -18.53 -0.03
CA GLN A 253 8.26 -18.92 1.22
C GLN A 253 9.58 -19.64 0.98
N ARG A 254 9.65 -20.56 0.03
CA ARG A 254 10.92 -21.24 -0.33
C ARG A 254 12.01 -20.26 -0.73
N ILE A 255 11.70 -19.26 -1.55
CA ILE A 255 12.69 -18.22 -1.92
C ILE A 255 13.05 -17.34 -0.73
N ALA A 256 12.13 -17.08 0.20
CA ALA A 256 12.39 -16.24 1.36
C ALA A 256 13.24 -16.95 2.46
N GLU A 257 13.38 -18.26 2.38
CA GLU A 257 14.17 -19.09 3.30
C GLU A 257 15.61 -19.35 2.81
N TRP A 258 15.90 -19.02 1.54
CA TRP A 258 17.26 -19.02 0.97
C TRP A 258 17.99 -17.72 1.38
#